data_72df9ef9771ef27001ea3e8b82a4eec3
#
_entry.id   72df9ef9771ef27001ea3e8b82a4eec3
#
_cell.length_a   1.000
_cell.length_b   1.000
_cell.length_c   1.000
_cell.angle_alpha   90.00
_cell.angle_beta   90.00
_cell.angle_gamma   90.00
#
_symmetry.space_group_name_H-M   'P 1'
#
loop_
_entity.id
_entity.type
_entity.pdbx_description
1 polymer ?
#
loop_
_entity_poly.entity_id
_entity_poly.type
_entity_poly.pdbx_seq_one_letter_code
_entity_poly.pdbx_strand_id
1 'polypeptide(L)'
;MKKHSRIAKQWAVLGKSLTLTALMLAGAQSSAQLLPTPEVVGSSWVYKTPGLYHNVRDDLVQAIQDEGLVISYTAHLASMLTRTAEATGAKVQVYENAESLLFCSAELTYELTLNNPHNITLCPYSISIYTLTTDLDNVHLSIRAPELEQADYAAVHQLLEQIIAATLTW
;
A
#
# COMPACT_ATOMS: atom_id res chain seq x y z
N MET A 1 60.28 -67.51 -37.58
CA MET A 1 60.58 -66.85 -38.86
C MET A 1 59.71 -65.63 -39.01
N LYS A 2 60.36 -64.49 -39.07
CA LYS A 2 60.11 -63.35 -39.96
C LYS A 2 58.64 -62.88 -40.05
N LYS A 3 58.22 -61.63 -39.92
CA LYS A 3 58.89 -60.36 -40.25
C LYS A 3 57.98 -59.18 -39.80
N HIS A 4 58.57 -58.17 -39.27
CA HIS A 4 58.35 -56.77 -39.40
C HIS A 4 57.13 -56.23 -40.15
N SER A 5 56.49 -55.17 -39.54
CA SER A 5 56.47 -53.82 -40.13
C SER A 5 55.56 -52.95 -39.28
N ARG A 6 56.07 -52.04 -38.59
CA ARG A 6 56.13 -50.53 -38.61
C ARG A 6 54.95 -49.89 -39.34
N ILE A 7 54.42 -48.88 -38.68
CA ILE A 7 54.24 -47.48 -39.12
C ILE A 7 53.05 -46.94 -38.34
N ALA A 8 53.28 -46.04 -37.53
CA ALA A 8 53.38 -44.64 -37.51
C ALA A 8 52.09 -43.94 -37.01
N LYS A 9 52.30 -43.35 -35.93
CA LYS A 9 51.77 -42.03 -35.43
C LYS A 9 50.66 -41.36 -36.26
N GLN A 10 49.55 -41.08 -35.64
CA GLN A 10 48.94 -39.78 -35.79
C GLN A 10 48.21 -39.40 -34.47
N TRP A 11 48.74 -38.42 -33.87
CA TRP A 11 48.17 -37.71 -32.72
C TRP A 11 47.11 -36.78 -33.25
N ALA A 12 45.84 -37.06 -33.01
CA ALA A 12 44.77 -36.10 -33.18
C ALA A 12 44.40 -35.53 -31.80
N VAL A 13 44.88 -34.35 -31.59
CA VAL A 13 44.51 -33.51 -30.43
C VAL A 13 43.08 -33.05 -30.66
N LEU A 14 42.10 -33.69 -30.02
CA LEU A 14 40.76 -33.15 -29.90
C LEU A 14 40.74 -32.25 -28.70
N GLY A 15 40.86 -30.94 -28.97
CA GLY A 15 40.60 -29.88 -28.02
C GLY A 15 39.11 -29.91 -27.63
N LYS A 16 38.81 -30.39 -26.42
CA LYS A 16 37.50 -30.21 -25.81
C LYS A 16 37.39 -28.78 -25.35
N SER A 17 36.71 -27.96 -26.15
CA SER A 17 36.29 -26.62 -25.79
C SER A 17 35.23 -26.74 -24.70
N LEU A 18 35.62 -26.52 -23.45
CA LEU A 18 34.68 -26.33 -22.34
C LEU A 18 34.07 -24.94 -22.47
N THR A 19 32.92 -24.85 -23.11
CA THR A 19 32.09 -23.65 -23.03
C THR A 19 31.44 -23.60 -21.65
N LEU A 20 32.00 -22.79 -20.77
CA LEU A 20 31.45 -22.45 -19.48
C LEU A 20 30.21 -21.55 -19.72
N THR A 21 29.05 -22.15 -19.79
CA THR A 21 27.78 -21.42 -19.81
C THR A 21 27.55 -20.85 -18.39
N ALA A 22 27.95 -19.61 -18.16
CA ALA A 22 27.60 -18.88 -16.97
C ALA A 22 26.10 -18.62 -16.97
N LEU A 23 25.36 -19.43 -16.22
CA LEU A 23 23.95 -19.24 -15.95
C LEU A 23 23.83 -18.02 -15.02
N MET A 24 23.53 -16.85 -15.61
CA MET A 24 23.18 -15.65 -14.84
C MET A 24 21.85 -15.93 -14.14
N LEU A 25 21.90 -16.32 -12.87
CA LEU A 25 20.74 -16.21 -11.98
C LEU A 25 20.48 -14.70 -11.78
N ALA A 26 19.61 -14.16 -12.59
CA ALA A 26 18.97 -12.88 -12.29
C ALA A 26 18.10 -13.10 -11.05
N GLY A 27 18.68 -12.88 -9.87
CA GLY A 27 17.93 -12.82 -8.63
C GLY A 27 16.93 -11.68 -8.74
N ALA A 28 15.63 -11.99 -8.81
CA ALA A 28 14.59 -11.02 -8.60
C ALA A 28 14.78 -10.48 -7.18
N GLN A 29 15.38 -9.31 -7.06
CA GLN A 29 15.42 -8.56 -5.81
C GLN A 29 13.99 -8.09 -5.57
N SER A 30 13.24 -8.83 -4.76
CA SER A 30 12.02 -8.36 -4.16
C SER A 30 12.42 -7.20 -3.26
N SER A 31 12.25 -5.98 -3.75
CA SER A 31 12.37 -4.78 -2.94
C SER A 31 11.23 -4.87 -1.92
N ALA A 32 11.54 -5.25 -0.70
CA ALA A 32 10.60 -5.09 0.40
C ALA A 32 10.27 -3.59 0.47
N GLN A 33 9.09 -3.23 0.03
CA GLN A 33 8.59 -1.87 0.07
C GLN A 33 8.42 -1.51 1.55
N LEU A 34 9.28 -0.63 2.04
CA LEU A 34 9.16 -0.11 3.38
C LEU A 34 7.85 0.67 3.46
N LEU A 35 6.99 0.31 4.41
CA LEU A 35 5.79 1.08 4.69
C LEU A 35 6.18 2.52 5.01
N PRO A 36 5.48 3.52 4.47
CA PRO A 36 5.76 4.92 4.79
C PRO A 36 5.56 5.16 6.29
N THR A 37 6.43 5.96 6.89
CA THR A 37 6.32 6.29 8.31
C THR A 37 5.31 7.43 8.49
N PRO A 38 4.24 7.22 9.26
CA PRO A 38 3.26 8.28 9.54
C PRO A 38 3.79 9.32 10.51
N GLU A 39 3.27 10.53 10.40
CA GLU A 39 3.29 11.49 11.51
C GLU A 39 2.13 11.18 12.47
N VAL A 40 2.41 11.06 13.76
CA VAL A 40 1.39 10.82 14.77
C VAL A 40 0.86 12.16 15.26
N VAL A 41 -0.41 12.46 14.94
CA VAL A 41 -1.08 13.72 15.31
C VAL A 41 -2.33 13.40 16.12
N GLY A 42 -2.24 13.54 17.43
CA GLY A 42 -3.33 13.17 18.32
C GLY A 42 -3.73 11.71 18.17
N SER A 43 -4.99 11.47 17.80
CA SER A 43 -5.56 10.13 17.58
C SER A 43 -5.47 9.67 16.12
N SER A 44 -4.59 10.29 15.31
CA SER A 44 -4.48 10.00 13.87
C SER A 44 -3.03 9.70 13.49
N TRP A 45 -2.88 8.76 12.57
CA TRP A 45 -1.67 8.60 11.78
C TRP A 45 -1.87 9.28 10.44
N VAL A 46 -0.95 10.20 10.12
CA VAL A 46 -1.04 11.06 8.94
C VAL A 46 0.15 10.78 8.03
N TYR A 47 -0.13 10.51 6.78
CA TYR A 47 0.84 10.32 5.72
C TYR A 47 0.70 11.50 4.75
N LYS A 48 1.82 12.03 4.28
CA LYS A 48 1.84 13.21 3.41
C LYS A 48 2.59 12.87 2.12
N THR A 49 2.02 13.28 0.99
CA THR A 49 2.65 13.14 -0.33
C THR A 49 2.43 14.40 -1.16
N PRO A 50 3.43 14.85 -1.94
CA PRO A 50 3.22 15.89 -2.92
C PRO A 50 2.33 15.37 -4.05
N GLY A 51 1.49 16.23 -4.62
CA GLY A 51 0.66 15.87 -5.77
C GLY A 51 -0.68 16.60 -5.82
N LEU A 52 -1.40 16.32 -6.90
CA LEU A 52 -2.75 16.84 -7.08
C LEU A 52 -3.77 15.94 -6.35
N TYR A 53 -4.67 16.55 -5.61
CA TYR A 53 -5.67 15.84 -4.82
C TYR A 53 -6.40 14.75 -5.61
N HIS A 54 -6.88 15.04 -6.83
CA HIS A 54 -7.66 14.11 -7.61
C HIS A 54 -6.85 12.88 -8.06
N ASN A 55 -5.56 13.05 -8.38
CA ASN A 55 -4.69 11.94 -8.73
C ASN A 55 -4.50 10.98 -7.55
N VAL A 56 -4.06 11.51 -6.41
CA VAL A 56 -3.85 10.68 -5.20
C VAL A 56 -5.15 10.04 -4.71
N ARG A 57 -6.28 10.74 -4.89
CA ARG A 57 -7.60 10.20 -4.57
C ARG A 57 -7.95 9.01 -5.48
N ASP A 58 -7.68 9.12 -6.77
CA ASP A 58 -7.96 8.03 -7.73
C ASP A 58 -7.02 6.84 -7.48
N ASP A 59 -5.76 7.09 -7.15
CA ASP A 59 -4.80 6.06 -6.72
C ASP A 59 -5.27 5.35 -5.44
N LEU A 60 -5.79 6.10 -4.46
CA LEU A 60 -6.37 5.52 -3.23
C LEU A 60 -7.58 4.63 -3.52
N VAL A 61 -8.47 5.09 -4.40
CA VAL A 61 -9.64 4.28 -4.82
C VAL A 61 -9.17 2.99 -5.48
N GLN A 62 -8.19 3.08 -6.38
CA GLN A 62 -7.62 1.91 -7.05
C GLN A 62 -6.97 0.96 -6.05
N ALA A 63 -6.16 1.46 -5.12
CA ALA A 63 -5.52 0.65 -4.09
C ALA A 63 -6.53 -0.11 -3.20
N ILE A 64 -7.66 0.54 -2.83
CA ILE A 64 -8.74 -0.12 -2.10
C ILE A 64 -9.38 -1.24 -2.95
N GLN A 65 -9.59 -0.99 -4.25
CA GLN A 65 -10.20 -1.97 -5.16
C GLN A 65 -9.26 -3.14 -5.47
N ASP A 66 -7.97 -2.91 -5.55
CA ASP A 66 -6.96 -3.94 -5.78
C ASP A 66 -6.88 -4.94 -4.61
N GLU A 67 -7.21 -4.50 -3.38
CA GLU A 67 -7.43 -5.38 -2.23
C GLU A 67 -8.77 -6.14 -2.27
N GLY A 68 -9.52 -6.02 -3.38
CA GLY A 68 -10.83 -6.66 -3.53
C GLY A 68 -11.95 -6.03 -2.70
N LEU A 69 -11.75 -4.81 -2.21
CA LEU A 69 -12.68 -4.11 -1.32
C LEU A 69 -13.60 -3.16 -2.11
N VAL A 70 -14.80 -2.96 -1.61
CA VAL A 70 -15.79 -2.06 -2.18
C VAL A 70 -15.98 -0.86 -1.26
N ILE A 71 -15.81 0.36 -1.82
CA ILE A 71 -16.11 1.58 -1.09
C ILE A 71 -17.63 1.68 -0.95
N SER A 72 -18.11 1.51 0.28
CA SER A 72 -19.54 1.49 0.60
C SER A 72 -20.12 2.91 0.73
N TYR A 73 -19.30 3.88 1.11
CA TYR A 73 -19.69 5.27 1.26
C TYR A 73 -18.49 6.21 1.17
N THR A 74 -18.71 7.39 0.60
CA THR A 74 -17.76 8.50 0.61
C THR A 74 -18.37 9.68 1.35
N ALA A 75 -17.77 10.04 2.47
CA ALA A 75 -18.15 11.22 3.22
C ALA A 75 -17.44 12.45 2.66
N HIS A 76 -18.19 13.39 2.09
CA HIS A 76 -17.67 14.63 1.49
C HIS A 76 -17.51 15.72 2.58
N LEU A 77 -16.43 15.64 3.35
CA LEU A 77 -16.23 16.42 4.57
C LEU A 77 -16.04 17.91 4.29
N ALA A 78 -15.23 18.29 3.28
CA ALA A 78 -15.04 19.70 2.93
C ALA A 78 -16.37 20.36 2.54
N SER A 79 -17.17 19.67 1.71
CA SER A 79 -18.50 20.16 1.31
C SER A 79 -19.45 20.28 2.51
N MET A 80 -19.45 19.30 3.40
CA MET A 80 -20.29 19.33 4.62
C MET A 80 -19.91 20.52 5.51
N LEU A 81 -18.62 20.72 5.78
CA LEU A 81 -18.13 21.83 6.60
C LEU A 81 -18.46 23.19 6.00
N THR A 82 -18.27 23.35 4.67
CA THR A 82 -18.59 24.60 3.96
C THR A 82 -20.08 24.93 4.05
N ARG A 83 -20.96 23.97 3.84
CA ARG A 83 -22.42 24.18 3.89
C ARG A 83 -22.94 24.50 5.31
N THR A 84 -22.23 24.05 6.34
CA THR A 84 -22.65 24.24 7.73
C THR A 84 -21.89 25.36 8.43
N ALA A 85 -20.95 26.03 7.75
CA ALA A 85 -20.08 27.05 8.33
C ALA A 85 -20.84 28.15 9.03
N GLU A 86 -21.90 28.72 8.43
CA GLU A 86 -22.72 29.77 9.01
C GLU A 86 -23.41 29.29 10.29
N ALA A 87 -24.04 28.10 10.25
CA ALA A 87 -24.77 27.55 11.40
C ALA A 87 -23.86 27.20 12.58
N THR A 88 -22.59 26.83 12.29
CA THR A 88 -21.59 26.48 13.31
C THR A 88 -20.77 27.70 13.78
N GLY A 89 -20.90 28.84 13.12
CA GLY A 89 -20.09 30.03 13.38
C GLY A 89 -18.63 29.88 12.94
N ALA A 90 -18.35 28.94 12.05
CA ALA A 90 -16.99 28.73 11.52
C ALA A 90 -16.57 29.92 10.67
N LYS A 91 -15.38 30.48 10.98
CA LYS A 91 -14.84 31.67 10.30
C LYS A 91 -13.68 31.33 9.33
N VAL A 92 -13.18 30.13 9.41
CA VAL A 92 -12.02 29.69 8.65
C VAL A 92 -12.32 28.36 7.95
N GLN A 93 -12.08 28.32 6.65
CA GLN A 93 -12.06 27.07 5.90
C GLN A 93 -10.70 26.38 6.10
N VAL A 94 -10.71 25.18 6.66
CA VAL A 94 -9.49 24.41 6.95
C VAL A 94 -9.05 23.58 5.73
N TYR A 95 -10.02 23.00 5.04
CA TYR A 95 -9.77 22.09 3.92
C TYR A 95 -10.18 22.70 2.59
N GLU A 96 -9.29 22.58 1.59
CA GLU A 96 -9.67 22.80 0.19
C GLU A 96 -10.47 21.61 -0.32
N ASN A 97 -9.95 20.41 -0.10
CA ASN A 97 -10.62 19.15 -0.36
C ASN A 97 -10.56 18.28 0.88
N ALA A 98 -11.61 17.53 1.18
CA ALA A 98 -11.60 16.50 2.22
C ALA A 98 -12.71 15.50 2.00
N GLU A 99 -12.33 14.24 1.89
CA GLU A 99 -13.22 13.09 1.84
C GLU A 99 -12.76 12.01 2.84
N SER A 100 -13.70 11.17 3.26
CA SER A 100 -13.39 9.93 3.96
C SER A 100 -14.02 8.78 3.19
N LEU A 101 -13.21 7.82 2.77
CA LEU A 101 -13.64 6.62 2.06
C LEU A 101 -13.89 5.52 3.07
N LEU A 102 -15.10 4.97 3.09
CA LEU A 102 -15.54 3.96 4.03
C LEU A 102 -15.73 2.62 3.31
N PHE A 103 -15.14 1.57 3.85
CA PHE A 103 -15.18 0.23 3.27
C PHE A 103 -15.03 -0.84 4.37
N CYS A 104 -15.30 -2.11 4.03
CA CYS A 104 -15.13 -3.25 4.93
C CYS A 104 -14.46 -4.40 4.18
N SER A 105 -13.63 -5.17 4.88
CA SER A 105 -13.24 -6.51 4.48
C SER A 105 -14.23 -7.50 5.11
N ALA A 106 -14.94 -8.27 4.29
CA ALA A 106 -15.87 -9.28 4.78
C ALA A 106 -15.12 -10.38 5.57
N GLU A 107 -13.93 -10.78 5.09
CA GLU A 107 -13.09 -11.78 5.73
C GLU A 107 -12.65 -11.32 7.13
N LEU A 108 -11.98 -10.16 7.23
CA LEU A 108 -11.54 -9.64 8.52
C LEU A 108 -12.71 -9.38 9.47
N THR A 109 -13.82 -8.83 8.96
CA THR A 109 -14.98 -8.56 9.79
C THR A 109 -15.56 -9.86 10.36
N TYR A 110 -15.62 -10.93 9.55
CA TYR A 110 -16.08 -12.24 10.01
C TYR A 110 -15.16 -12.80 11.10
N GLU A 111 -13.83 -12.79 10.89
CA GLU A 111 -12.87 -13.27 11.89
C GLU A 111 -12.96 -12.48 13.21
N LEU A 112 -13.01 -11.16 13.13
CA LEU A 112 -13.12 -10.28 14.28
C LEU A 112 -14.42 -10.56 15.08
N THR A 113 -15.53 -10.77 14.39
CA THR A 113 -16.83 -11.01 15.04
C THR A 113 -16.96 -12.42 15.58
N LEU A 114 -16.23 -13.41 15.03
CA LEU A 114 -16.13 -14.74 15.65
C LEU A 114 -15.44 -14.68 17.02
N ASN A 115 -14.39 -13.86 17.14
CA ASN A 115 -13.67 -13.67 18.40
C ASN A 115 -14.52 -12.91 19.41
N ASN A 116 -15.17 -11.84 18.97
CA ASN A 116 -16.07 -11.04 19.79
C ASN A 116 -17.15 -10.39 18.89
N PRO A 117 -18.44 -10.73 19.04
CA PRO A 117 -19.52 -10.17 18.22
C PRO A 117 -19.63 -8.65 18.28
N HIS A 118 -19.13 -8.01 19.34
CA HIS A 118 -19.12 -6.55 19.47
C HIS A 118 -18.08 -5.87 18.59
N ASN A 119 -17.12 -6.61 18.03
CA ASN A 119 -16.16 -6.11 17.05
C ASN A 119 -16.82 -5.71 15.72
N ILE A 120 -18.10 -5.93 15.54
CA ILE A 120 -18.88 -5.37 14.41
C ILE A 120 -18.73 -3.85 14.31
N THR A 121 -18.44 -3.15 15.39
CA THR A 121 -18.21 -1.71 15.43
C THR A 121 -16.93 -1.25 14.74
N LEU A 122 -16.01 -2.20 14.45
CA LEU A 122 -14.76 -1.89 13.74
C LEU A 122 -14.97 -1.73 12.22
N CYS A 123 -16.10 -2.21 11.67
CA CYS A 123 -16.52 -1.98 10.29
C CYS A 123 -17.66 -0.95 10.26
N PRO A 124 -17.64 0.09 9.38
CA PRO A 124 -16.66 0.29 8.30
C PRO A 124 -15.32 0.89 8.76
N TYR A 125 -14.24 0.45 8.10
CA TYR A 125 -12.94 1.12 8.18
C TYR A 125 -12.97 2.40 7.39
N SER A 126 -12.05 3.34 7.66
CA SER A 126 -11.99 4.58 6.90
C SER A 126 -10.56 5.06 6.66
N ILE A 127 -10.32 5.55 5.46
CA ILE A 127 -9.15 6.37 5.14
C ILE A 127 -9.67 7.74 4.72
N SER A 128 -9.18 8.78 5.40
CA SER A 128 -9.46 10.16 5.04
C SER A 128 -8.37 10.69 4.12
N ILE A 129 -8.78 11.42 3.07
CA ILE A 129 -7.89 12.10 2.14
C ILE A 129 -8.25 13.56 2.07
N TYR A 130 -7.25 14.45 2.17
CA TYR A 130 -7.52 15.89 2.20
C TYR A 130 -6.31 16.74 1.77
N THR A 131 -6.61 17.98 1.35
CA THR A 131 -5.65 19.08 1.20
C THR A 131 -6.05 20.22 2.14
N LEU A 132 -5.05 20.83 2.78
CA LEU A 132 -5.27 21.97 3.63
C LEU A 132 -5.27 23.25 2.79
N THR A 133 -6.09 24.26 3.16
CA THR A 133 -6.05 25.59 2.51
C THR A 133 -4.69 26.28 2.66
N THR A 134 -3.90 25.87 3.65
CA THR A 134 -2.54 26.38 3.92
C THR A 134 -1.42 25.54 3.29
N ASP A 135 -1.74 24.40 2.67
CA ASP A 135 -0.76 23.48 2.07
C ASP A 135 -1.42 22.75 0.89
N LEU A 136 -1.53 23.45 -0.25
CA LEU A 136 -2.21 22.95 -1.45
C LEU A 136 -1.34 21.99 -2.28
N ASP A 137 -0.03 22.02 -2.08
CA ASP A 137 0.94 21.23 -2.85
C ASP A 137 1.03 19.79 -2.33
N ASN A 138 0.45 19.52 -1.17
CA ASN A 138 0.50 18.23 -0.52
C ASN A 138 -0.89 17.67 -0.24
N VAL A 139 -1.00 16.37 -0.48
CA VAL A 139 -2.17 15.57 -0.11
C VAL A 139 -1.86 14.78 1.15
N HIS A 140 -2.80 14.75 2.05
CA HIS A 140 -2.71 14.03 3.31
C HIS A 140 -3.65 12.83 3.28
N LEU A 141 -3.13 11.65 3.67
CA LEU A 141 -3.92 10.46 3.95
C LEU A 141 -3.90 10.22 5.45
N SER A 142 -5.03 9.93 6.04
CA SER A 142 -5.11 9.78 7.49
C SER A 142 -6.00 8.61 7.88
N ILE A 143 -5.52 7.85 8.84
CA ILE A 143 -6.26 6.78 9.51
C ILE A 143 -6.28 7.04 11.01
N ARG A 144 -7.21 6.40 11.72
CA ARG A 144 -7.19 6.42 13.19
C ARG A 144 -5.92 5.72 13.69
N ALA A 145 -5.21 6.33 14.61
CA ALA A 145 -4.07 5.70 15.27
C ALA A 145 -4.51 4.38 15.94
N PRO A 146 -3.68 3.32 15.89
CA PRO A 146 -4.01 2.07 16.56
C PRO A 146 -4.07 2.29 18.06
N GLU A 147 -5.11 1.79 18.69
CA GLU A 147 -5.15 1.67 20.14
C GLU A 147 -4.29 0.46 20.51
N LEU A 148 -3.13 0.68 21.10
CA LEU A 148 -2.12 -0.35 21.41
C LEU A 148 -2.66 -1.48 22.29
N GLU A 149 -3.79 -1.28 22.95
CA GLU A 149 -4.44 -2.26 23.82
C GLU A 149 -5.47 -3.14 23.08
N GLN A 150 -5.81 -2.83 21.82
CA GLN A 150 -6.78 -3.60 21.05
C GLN A 150 -6.08 -4.49 20.01
N ALA A 151 -5.62 -5.66 20.44
CA ALA A 151 -4.98 -6.65 19.57
C ALA A 151 -5.87 -7.02 18.35
N ASP A 152 -7.19 -7.02 18.51
CA ASP A 152 -8.14 -7.35 17.47
C ASP A 152 -8.11 -6.34 16.30
N TYR A 153 -7.73 -5.06 16.57
CA TYR A 153 -7.67 -4.04 15.53
C TYR A 153 -6.38 -4.08 14.69
N ALA A 154 -5.38 -4.85 15.10
CA ALA A 154 -4.06 -4.88 14.44
C ALA A 154 -4.16 -5.31 12.97
N ALA A 155 -4.97 -6.32 12.64
CA ALA A 155 -5.15 -6.80 11.28
C ALA A 155 -5.83 -5.75 10.38
N VAL A 156 -6.82 -5.02 10.90
CA VAL A 156 -7.45 -3.89 10.20
C VAL A 156 -6.43 -2.78 9.95
N HIS A 157 -5.65 -2.45 10.97
CA HIS A 157 -4.63 -1.41 10.86
C HIS A 157 -3.59 -1.74 9.80
N GLN A 158 -3.11 -2.99 9.77
CA GLN A 158 -2.17 -3.49 8.76
C GLN A 158 -2.75 -3.36 7.34
N LEU A 159 -4.02 -3.72 7.14
CA LEU A 159 -4.70 -3.55 5.85
C LEU A 159 -4.72 -2.07 5.42
N LEU A 160 -5.06 -1.15 6.34
CA LEU A 160 -5.10 0.27 6.05
C LEU A 160 -3.73 0.83 5.67
N GLU A 161 -2.67 0.40 6.36
CA GLU A 161 -1.28 0.78 6.04
C GLU A 161 -0.84 0.24 4.67
N GLN A 162 -1.21 -0.99 4.31
CA GLN A 162 -0.92 -1.57 3.00
C GLN A 162 -1.59 -0.78 1.87
N ILE A 163 -2.86 -0.42 2.03
CA ILE A 163 -3.58 0.42 1.06
C ILE A 163 -2.91 1.79 0.91
N ILE A 164 -2.54 2.44 2.02
CA ILE A 164 -1.83 3.72 1.97
C ILE A 164 -0.47 3.56 1.28
N ALA A 165 0.29 2.53 1.61
CA ALA A 165 1.58 2.28 0.98
C ALA A 165 1.42 2.08 -0.53
N ALA A 166 0.45 1.30 -0.98
CA ALA A 166 0.14 1.13 -2.39
C ALA A 166 -0.21 2.46 -3.05
N THR A 167 -1.06 3.29 -2.43
CA THR A 167 -1.43 4.63 -2.93
C THR A 167 -0.21 5.53 -3.12
N LEU A 168 0.76 5.49 -2.21
CA LEU A 168 1.93 6.40 -2.22
C LEU A 168 3.07 5.95 -3.15
N THR A 169 2.93 4.82 -3.83
CA THR A 169 3.96 4.24 -4.71
C THR A 169 3.71 4.46 -6.20
N TRP A 170 2.64 5.13 -6.58
CA TRP A 170 2.29 5.47 -7.97
C TRP A 170 2.99 6.73 -8.47
#